data_cff72555f4b99886de137028622b5e7a
#
_entry.id   cff72555f4b99886de137028622b5e7a
#
_cell.length_a   1.000
_cell.length_b   1.000
_cell.length_c   1.000
_cell.angle_alpha   90.00
_cell.angle_beta   90.00
_cell.angle_gamma   90.00
#
_symmetry.space_group_name_H-M   'P 1'
#
loop_
_entity.id
_entity.type
_entity.pdbx_description
1 polymer ?
#
loop_
_entity_poly.entity_id
_entity_poly.type
_entity_poly.pdbx_seq_one_letter_code
_entity_poly.pdbx_strand_id
1 'polypeptide(L)'
;VEYIDIAPYIGLVPQEIQWQQAPKTISANYAYRLKTSDTGMLKIYGNLDRSSFQMKRPTIDDEAVKQSIDLENGYQYINGNYKEILNDRWMVRGGMSFTRQQEDILLDDVQVEQIDQGMHAKVVLEHDISEQVSVNFGTEVLNNQFTEGVKEQQLELADFKYNQVLNASFMESEQFWSNNLATKIGMRATYSKLTGAWNFDPRMSLAYKTGEYSQMSMAYGQFHQDAPSVRLKINQKIKPEQAEHYILNYQLVKNKRTFRIEGYYKQYDNLVKFDAQDIYNPAAYSNLGNGYAKGVDVFWRDNKSFKGTDYWISYSYLDTERDYLDFSESAAPSFASKHNVSIVYKKFFQSIKSMIGATYSYTSGRQYHNPNLEGFQNSQTKGYQDLSFNISYLMRSNVIIHGSVTNVLGYKNVFGYEYGEVQNSDGLFNERAITQPAPRFLFLGIFITLSKDKTMNQMPNL
;
A
#
# COMPACT_ATOMS: atom_id res chain seq x y z
N VAL A 1 -12.92 -18.85 5.66
CA VAL A 1 -12.11 -18.72 6.90
C VAL A 1 -10.74 -19.26 6.62
N GLU A 2 -9.72 -18.56 7.03
CA GLU A 2 -8.32 -18.93 6.87
C GLU A 2 -7.67 -18.94 8.27
N TYR A 3 -6.79 -19.89 8.50
CA TYR A 3 -5.96 -19.95 9.70
C TYR A 3 -4.52 -20.18 9.29
N ILE A 4 -3.62 -19.32 9.75
CA ILE A 4 -2.18 -19.39 9.50
C ILE A 4 -1.47 -19.51 10.85
N ASP A 5 -0.58 -20.50 10.96
CA ASP A 5 0.33 -20.71 12.09
C ASP A 5 1.70 -21.04 11.52
N ILE A 6 2.69 -20.20 11.79
CA ILE A 6 4.05 -20.39 11.28
C ILE A 6 5.00 -21.08 12.28
N ALA A 7 4.48 -21.56 13.41
CA ALA A 7 5.28 -22.28 14.40
C ALA A 7 6.10 -23.44 13.82
N PRO A 8 5.55 -24.29 12.90
CA PRO A 8 6.32 -25.37 12.30
C PRO A 8 7.50 -24.89 11.47
N TYR A 9 7.36 -23.73 10.80
CA TYR A 9 8.43 -23.13 10.00
C TYR A 9 9.53 -22.54 10.88
N ILE A 10 9.15 -21.83 11.95
CA ILE A 10 10.09 -21.22 12.89
C ILE A 10 11.06 -22.22 13.48
N GLY A 11 10.61 -23.44 13.79
CA GLY A 11 11.45 -24.51 14.32
C GLY A 11 12.51 -25.05 13.35
N LEU A 12 12.39 -24.73 12.05
CA LEU A 12 13.31 -25.18 11.00
C LEU A 12 14.38 -24.13 10.64
N VAL A 13 14.21 -22.88 11.08
CA VAL A 13 15.07 -21.76 10.70
C VAL A 13 15.82 -21.24 11.93
N PRO A 14 17.17 -21.29 11.94
CA PRO A 14 17.97 -20.66 12.99
C PRO A 14 17.71 -19.16 13.01
N GLN A 15 17.37 -18.59 14.17
CA GLN A 15 17.12 -17.17 14.34
C GLN A 15 17.48 -16.71 15.75
N GLU A 16 17.85 -15.44 15.87
CA GLU A 16 18.18 -14.80 17.14
C GLU A 16 16.94 -14.49 17.98
N ILE A 17 15.77 -14.44 17.33
CA ILE A 17 14.48 -14.19 17.95
C ILE A 17 14.02 -15.43 18.72
N GLN A 18 13.64 -15.23 19.98
CA GLN A 18 13.02 -16.27 20.81
C GLN A 18 11.50 -16.08 20.81
N TRP A 19 10.81 -16.92 20.06
CA TRP A 19 9.35 -16.93 20.01
C TRP A 19 8.78 -17.61 21.26
N GLN A 20 8.00 -16.85 22.05
CA GLN A 20 7.15 -17.39 23.11
C GLN A 20 5.82 -17.86 22.52
N GLN A 21 5.31 -17.11 21.56
CA GLN A 21 4.20 -17.48 20.71
C GLN A 21 4.53 -17.13 19.26
N ALA A 22 4.55 -18.12 18.40
CA ALA A 22 4.73 -17.91 16.96
C ALA A 22 3.58 -17.06 16.39
N PRO A 23 3.81 -16.26 15.34
CA PRO A 23 2.75 -15.52 14.66
C PRO A 23 1.60 -16.44 14.22
N LYS A 24 0.40 -16.07 14.65
CA LYS A 24 -0.86 -16.73 14.29
C LYS A 24 -1.83 -15.71 13.72
N THR A 25 -2.56 -16.10 12.70
CA THR A 25 -3.60 -15.27 12.09
C THR A 25 -4.84 -16.11 11.84
N ILE A 26 -5.99 -15.56 12.17
CA ILE A 26 -7.29 -16.08 11.77
C ILE A 26 -8.03 -15.01 10.98
N SER A 27 -8.49 -15.36 9.78
CA SER A 27 -9.21 -14.47 8.88
C SER A 27 -10.55 -15.06 8.47
N ALA A 28 -11.58 -14.21 8.37
CA ALA A 28 -12.86 -14.60 7.81
C ALA A 28 -13.34 -13.54 6.82
N ASN A 29 -13.67 -13.97 5.61
CA ASN A 29 -14.20 -13.14 4.55
C ASN A 29 -15.61 -13.53 4.19
N TYR A 30 -16.46 -12.54 3.97
CA TYR A 30 -17.83 -12.71 3.52
C TYR A 30 -18.10 -11.82 2.31
N ALA A 31 -18.72 -12.36 1.28
CA ALA A 31 -19.16 -11.62 0.11
C ALA A 31 -20.58 -12.04 -0.30
N TYR A 32 -21.46 -11.07 -0.44
CA TYR A 32 -22.83 -11.26 -0.86
C TYR A 32 -23.15 -10.35 -2.04
N ARG A 33 -23.90 -10.88 -3.02
CA ARG A 33 -24.39 -10.12 -4.16
C ARG A 33 -25.87 -10.41 -4.35
N LEU A 34 -26.65 -9.34 -4.49
CA LEU A 34 -28.09 -9.42 -4.72
C LEU A 34 -28.46 -8.53 -5.92
N LYS A 35 -29.04 -9.11 -6.94
CA LYS A 35 -29.69 -8.37 -8.00
C LYS A 35 -31.04 -7.87 -7.47
N THR A 36 -31.20 -6.56 -7.31
CA THR A 36 -32.39 -5.93 -6.70
C THR A 36 -33.45 -5.57 -7.73
N SER A 37 -33.01 -5.32 -8.98
CA SER A 37 -33.86 -5.03 -10.14
C SER A 37 -33.14 -5.53 -11.39
N ASP A 38 -33.66 -5.26 -12.59
CA ASP A 38 -32.99 -5.61 -13.84
C ASP A 38 -31.64 -4.89 -14.02
N THR A 39 -31.50 -3.71 -13.45
CA THR A 39 -30.32 -2.85 -13.50
C THR A 39 -29.66 -2.62 -12.15
N GLY A 40 -30.33 -3.04 -11.06
CA GLY A 40 -29.91 -2.82 -9.68
C GLY A 40 -29.07 -3.96 -9.12
N MET A 41 -27.97 -3.61 -8.43
CA MET A 41 -27.06 -4.56 -7.81
C MET A 41 -26.61 -4.07 -6.43
N LEU A 42 -26.91 -4.84 -5.40
CA LEU A 42 -26.33 -4.68 -4.06
C LEU A 42 -25.18 -5.66 -3.88
N LYS A 43 -24.03 -5.15 -3.39
CA LYS A 43 -22.88 -5.97 -2.99
C LYS A 43 -22.54 -5.65 -1.56
N ILE A 44 -22.35 -6.68 -0.74
CA ILE A 44 -21.87 -6.55 0.64
C ILE A 44 -20.60 -7.38 0.77
N TYR A 45 -19.61 -6.82 1.41
CA TYR A 45 -18.35 -7.50 1.71
C TYR A 45 -18.00 -7.26 3.18
N GLY A 46 -17.53 -8.28 3.86
CA GLY A 46 -17.00 -8.20 5.21
C GLY A 46 -15.71 -8.98 5.34
N ASN A 47 -14.82 -8.45 6.18
CA ASN A 47 -13.56 -9.07 6.55
C ASN A 47 -13.35 -8.92 8.06
N LEU A 48 -12.89 -9.99 8.68
CA LEU A 48 -12.51 -10.06 10.09
C LEU A 48 -11.15 -10.74 10.17
N ASP A 49 -10.16 -10.06 10.75
CA ASP A 49 -8.84 -10.61 10.97
C ASP A 49 -8.44 -10.44 12.43
N ARG A 50 -7.75 -11.43 12.96
CA ARG A 50 -7.08 -11.36 14.25
C ARG A 50 -5.71 -12.02 14.12
N SER A 51 -4.66 -11.31 14.52
CA SER A 51 -3.30 -11.82 14.55
C SER A 51 -2.64 -11.56 15.90
N SER A 52 -1.73 -12.43 16.30
CA SER A 52 -0.96 -12.26 17.52
C SER A 52 0.39 -12.96 17.43
N PHE A 53 1.37 -12.44 18.16
CA PHE A 53 2.65 -13.11 18.41
C PHE A 53 3.27 -12.59 19.71
N GLN A 54 4.17 -13.39 20.29
CA GLN A 54 4.99 -13.01 21.43
C GLN A 54 6.45 -13.42 21.16
N MET A 55 7.37 -12.49 21.32
CA MET A 55 8.80 -12.75 21.09
C MET A 55 9.69 -12.01 22.07
N LYS A 56 10.91 -12.53 22.21
CA LYS A 56 12.04 -11.83 22.86
C LYS A 56 13.17 -11.71 21.86
N ARG A 57 13.73 -10.51 21.76
CA ARG A 57 14.92 -10.25 20.93
C ARG A 57 16.03 -9.60 21.76
N PRO A 58 17.31 -9.88 21.45
CA PRO A 58 18.42 -9.15 22.07
C PRO A 58 18.30 -7.65 21.78
N THR A 59 18.68 -6.80 22.74
CA THR A 59 18.85 -5.38 22.46
C THR A 59 20.07 -5.16 21.57
N ILE A 60 20.26 -3.95 21.04
CA ILE A 60 21.39 -3.64 20.15
C ILE A 60 22.63 -3.34 20.98
N ASP A 61 22.45 -2.70 22.15
CA ASP A 61 23.54 -2.27 23.02
C ASP A 61 24.11 -3.43 23.87
N ASP A 62 23.30 -4.40 24.25
CA ASP A 62 23.71 -5.58 25.02
C ASP A 62 22.88 -6.81 24.61
N GLU A 63 23.51 -7.77 23.95
CA GLU A 63 22.84 -9.01 23.51
C GLU A 63 22.35 -9.90 24.67
N ALA A 64 22.90 -9.72 25.88
CA ALA A 64 22.46 -10.44 27.08
C ALA A 64 21.08 -9.91 27.56
N VAL A 65 20.79 -8.66 27.30
CA VAL A 65 19.51 -8.01 27.63
C VAL A 65 18.50 -8.30 26.51
N LYS A 66 17.33 -8.82 26.89
CA LYS A 66 16.28 -9.16 25.91
C LYS A 66 15.07 -8.30 26.11
N GLN A 67 14.64 -7.65 25.04
CA GLN A 67 13.37 -6.93 24.96
C GLN A 67 12.23 -7.89 24.65
N SER A 68 11.16 -7.85 25.42
CA SER A 68 9.94 -8.62 25.21
C SER A 68 8.94 -7.81 24.39
N ILE A 69 8.35 -8.43 23.39
CA ILE A 69 7.33 -7.82 22.55
C ILE A 69 6.14 -8.78 22.47
N ASP A 70 4.96 -8.33 22.91
CA ASP A 70 3.68 -8.99 22.74
C ASP A 70 2.80 -8.11 21.88
N LEU A 71 2.24 -8.65 20.80
CA LEU A 71 1.38 -7.92 19.88
C LEU A 71 0.10 -8.71 19.61
N GLU A 72 -1.03 -8.06 19.85
CA GLU A 72 -2.33 -8.50 19.37
C GLU A 72 -2.92 -7.43 18.42
N ASN A 73 -3.40 -7.85 17.26
CA ASN A 73 -4.05 -6.98 16.28
C ASN A 73 -5.40 -7.58 15.89
N GLY A 74 -6.44 -6.74 15.90
CA GLY A 74 -7.79 -7.04 15.45
C GLY A 74 -8.22 -6.07 14.37
N TYR A 75 -8.73 -6.58 13.23
CA TYR A 75 -9.25 -5.80 12.14
C TYR A 75 -10.65 -6.24 11.76
N GLN A 76 -11.56 -5.27 11.60
CA GLN A 76 -12.94 -5.49 11.21
C GLN A 76 -13.28 -4.51 10.07
N TYR A 77 -13.83 -5.03 9.01
CA TYR A 77 -14.26 -4.25 7.86
C TYR A 77 -15.59 -4.76 7.33
N ILE A 78 -16.52 -3.86 7.09
CA ILE A 78 -17.75 -4.14 6.35
C ILE A 78 -17.99 -3.02 5.33
N ASN A 79 -18.41 -3.40 4.14
CA ASN A 79 -18.71 -2.48 3.05
C ASN A 79 -19.97 -2.94 2.32
N GLY A 80 -20.89 -2.00 2.10
CA GLY A 80 -22.08 -2.19 1.27
C GLY A 80 -22.05 -1.20 0.09
N ASN A 81 -22.25 -1.70 -1.13
CA ASN A 81 -22.33 -0.89 -2.34
C ASN A 81 -23.61 -1.20 -3.09
N TYR A 82 -24.30 -0.16 -3.50
CA TYR A 82 -25.47 -0.24 -4.38
C TYR A 82 -25.22 0.52 -5.66
N LYS A 83 -25.62 -0.06 -6.79
CA LYS A 83 -25.61 0.59 -8.11
C LYS A 83 -26.92 0.28 -8.80
N GLU A 84 -27.54 1.30 -9.43
CA GLU A 84 -28.73 1.14 -10.25
C GLU A 84 -28.74 2.13 -11.42
N ILE A 85 -29.17 1.66 -12.60
CA ILE A 85 -29.49 2.49 -13.75
C ILE A 85 -30.97 2.86 -13.61
N LEU A 86 -31.24 4.14 -13.36
CA LEU A 86 -32.59 4.64 -13.15
C LEU A 86 -33.39 4.79 -14.45
N ASN A 87 -32.68 5.16 -15.52
CA ASN A 87 -33.18 5.26 -16.90
C ASN A 87 -32.00 5.39 -17.87
N ASP A 88 -32.27 5.63 -19.15
CA ASP A 88 -31.27 5.70 -20.24
C ASP A 88 -30.15 6.74 -20.00
N ARG A 89 -30.36 7.72 -19.09
CA ARG A 89 -29.44 8.83 -18.86
C ARG A 89 -28.97 8.96 -17.42
N TRP A 90 -29.58 8.27 -16.48
CA TRP A 90 -29.25 8.44 -15.06
C TRP A 90 -28.86 7.13 -14.41
N MET A 91 -27.76 7.16 -13.70
CA MET A 91 -27.29 6.09 -12.85
C MET A 91 -26.98 6.62 -11.45
N VAL A 92 -27.35 5.84 -10.43
CA VAL A 92 -26.99 6.09 -9.03
C VAL A 92 -26.02 5.03 -8.52
N ARG A 93 -25.04 5.47 -7.77
CA ARG A 93 -24.12 4.60 -7.01
C ARG A 93 -24.05 5.13 -5.57
N GLY A 94 -24.22 4.25 -4.62
CA GLY A 94 -24.07 4.58 -3.21
C GLY A 94 -23.25 3.50 -2.51
N GLY A 95 -22.53 3.88 -1.47
CA GLY A 95 -21.77 2.95 -0.66
C GLY A 95 -21.57 3.44 0.76
N MET A 96 -21.43 2.47 1.66
CA MET A 96 -21.16 2.72 3.07
C MET A 96 -20.17 1.68 3.57
N SER A 97 -19.18 2.10 4.35
CA SER A 97 -18.24 1.18 4.98
C SER A 97 -18.00 1.55 6.44
N PHE A 98 -17.65 0.55 7.22
CA PHE A 98 -17.13 0.67 8.57
C PHE A 98 -15.82 -0.10 8.67
N THR A 99 -14.83 0.50 9.32
CA THR A 99 -13.53 -0.09 9.61
C THR A 99 -13.24 0.09 11.09
N ARG A 100 -12.70 -0.93 11.74
CA ARG A 100 -12.14 -0.85 13.09
C ARG A 100 -10.85 -1.65 13.12
N GLN A 101 -9.77 -0.99 13.51
CA GLN A 101 -8.49 -1.59 13.82
C GLN A 101 -8.21 -1.38 15.31
N GLN A 102 -7.79 -2.44 15.97
CA GLN A 102 -7.34 -2.40 17.36
C GLN A 102 -5.98 -3.06 17.43
N GLU A 103 -5.02 -2.37 18.04
CA GLU A 103 -3.67 -2.85 18.27
C GLU A 103 -3.37 -2.76 19.76
N ASP A 104 -2.96 -3.89 20.35
CA ASP A 104 -2.48 -3.98 21.72
C ASP A 104 -1.01 -4.42 21.66
N ILE A 105 -0.11 -3.53 22.09
CA ILE A 105 1.33 -3.76 22.07
C ILE A 105 1.82 -3.69 23.51
N LEU A 106 2.46 -4.76 24.00
CA LEU A 106 3.20 -4.74 25.24
C LEU A 106 4.70 -4.84 24.93
N LEU A 107 5.43 -3.78 25.24
CA LEU A 107 6.86 -3.68 25.06
C LEU A 107 7.52 -3.62 26.46
N ASP A 108 8.08 -4.75 26.89
CA ASP A 108 8.51 -4.98 28.27
C ASP A 108 7.37 -4.67 29.26
N ASP A 109 7.39 -3.55 29.96
CA ASP A 109 6.39 -3.10 30.93
C ASP A 109 5.48 -1.99 30.39
N VAL A 110 5.70 -1.52 29.14
CA VAL A 110 4.92 -0.45 28.51
C VAL A 110 3.85 -1.05 27.61
N GLN A 111 2.58 -0.81 27.96
CA GLN A 111 1.43 -1.20 27.17
C GLN A 111 0.91 -0.02 26.36
N VAL A 112 0.73 -0.22 25.07
CA VAL A 112 0.07 0.71 24.14
C VAL A 112 -1.17 0.05 23.57
N GLU A 113 -2.33 0.60 23.86
CA GLU A 113 -3.62 0.20 23.26
C GLU A 113 -4.06 1.29 22.29
N GLN A 114 -4.20 0.95 21.01
CA GLN A 114 -4.63 1.85 19.95
C GLN A 114 -5.89 1.34 19.28
N ILE A 115 -6.89 2.21 19.10
CA ILE A 115 -8.09 1.94 18.33
C ILE A 115 -8.26 3.03 17.28
N ASP A 116 -8.31 2.63 16.02
CA ASP A 116 -8.68 3.48 14.89
C ASP A 116 -9.96 2.93 14.24
N GLN A 117 -11.03 3.72 14.24
CA GLN A 117 -12.30 3.31 13.65
C GLN A 117 -12.87 4.37 12.74
N GLY A 118 -13.38 3.95 11.59
CA GLY A 118 -13.85 4.83 10.55
C GLY A 118 -15.20 4.42 9.98
N MET A 119 -16.02 5.42 9.65
CA MET A 119 -17.22 5.27 8.83
C MET A 119 -17.06 6.13 7.58
N HIS A 120 -17.37 5.58 6.43
CA HIS A 120 -17.39 6.30 5.16
C HIS A 120 -18.71 6.03 4.45
N ALA A 121 -19.42 7.10 4.07
CA ALA A 121 -20.62 7.03 3.26
C ALA A 121 -20.44 7.92 2.03
N LYS A 122 -20.85 7.43 0.85
CA LYS A 122 -20.70 8.11 -0.44
C LYS A 122 -21.92 7.86 -1.33
N VAL A 123 -22.38 8.91 -2.00
CA VAL A 123 -23.41 8.82 -3.05
C VAL A 123 -22.92 9.55 -4.28
N VAL A 124 -23.11 8.96 -5.45
CA VAL A 124 -22.74 9.51 -6.75
C VAL A 124 -23.93 9.37 -7.68
N LEU A 125 -24.28 10.45 -8.36
CA LEU A 125 -25.21 10.48 -9.48
C LEU A 125 -24.41 10.73 -10.75
N GLU A 126 -24.66 9.91 -11.75
CA GLU A 126 -24.10 10.02 -13.10
C GLU A 126 -25.23 10.37 -14.07
N HIS A 127 -24.98 11.36 -14.91
CA HIS A 127 -25.94 11.85 -15.89
C HIS A 127 -25.29 11.99 -17.27
N ASP A 128 -25.82 11.26 -18.24
CA ASP A 128 -25.46 11.42 -19.64
C ASP A 128 -26.26 12.56 -20.25
N ILE A 129 -25.62 13.74 -20.37
CA ILE A 129 -26.21 14.91 -21.00
C ILE A 129 -26.44 14.65 -22.49
N SER A 130 -25.46 13.98 -23.13
CA SER A 130 -25.51 13.54 -24.52
C SER A 130 -24.63 12.28 -24.67
N GLU A 131 -24.60 11.69 -25.88
CA GLU A 131 -23.68 10.60 -26.20
C GLU A 131 -22.18 10.98 -26.05
N GLN A 132 -21.90 12.28 -26.03
CA GLN A 132 -20.53 12.81 -25.97
C GLN A 132 -20.15 13.42 -24.63
N VAL A 133 -21.13 13.67 -23.74
CA VAL A 133 -20.90 14.36 -22.48
C VAL A 133 -21.61 13.64 -21.35
N SER A 134 -20.83 13.18 -20.37
CA SER A 134 -21.35 12.69 -19.11
C SER A 134 -20.86 13.55 -17.94
N VAL A 135 -21.65 13.63 -16.89
CA VAL A 135 -21.35 14.37 -15.67
C VAL A 135 -21.61 13.48 -14.46
N ASN A 136 -20.61 13.36 -13.60
CA ASN A 136 -20.71 12.74 -12.29
C ASN A 136 -20.70 13.83 -11.20
N PHE A 137 -21.64 13.76 -10.27
CA PHE A 137 -21.59 14.58 -9.07
C PHE A 137 -21.93 13.76 -7.85
N GLY A 138 -21.28 14.03 -6.76
CA GLY A 138 -21.46 13.23 -5.57
C GLY A 138 -21.03 13.94 -4.31
N THR A 139 -21.43 13.34 -3.20
CA THR A 139 -21.04 13.75 -1.86
C THR A 139 -20.60 12.55 -1.04
N GLU A 140 -19.70 12.81 -0.10
CA GLU A 140 -19.23 11.79 0.82
C GLU A 140 -18.93 12.38 2.20
N VAL A 141 -19.07 11.54 3.21
CA VAL A 141 -18.74 11.85 4.60
C VAL A 141 -17.82 10.75 5.12
N LEU A 142 -16.69 11.15 5.67
CA LEU A 142 -15.78 10.29 6.42
C LEU A 142 -15.80 10.75 7.88
N ASN A 143 -15.92 9.78 8.79
CA ASN A 143 -15.85 10.02 10.23
C ASN A 143 -14.84 9.03 10.81
N ASN A 144 -13.68 9.50 11.25
CA ASN A 144 -12.63 8.71 11.87
C ASN A 144 -12.48 9.09 13.33
N GLN A 145 -12.46 8.09 14.20
CA GLN A 145 -12.21 8.23 15.64
C GLN A 145 -10.94 7.46 15.97
N PHE A 146 -10.04 8.15 16.64
CA PHE A 146 -8.77 7.59 17.09
C PHE A 146 -8.68 7.69 18.61
N THR A 147 -8.24 6.61 19.25
CA THR A 147 -7.89 6.59 20.68
C THR A 147 -6.59 5.82 20.86
N GLU A 148 -5.71 6.31 21.72
CA GLU A 148 -4.49 5.61 22.11
C GLU A 148 -4.23 5.85 23.59
N GLY A 149 -4.13 4.77 24.37
CA GLY A 149 -3.72 4.80 25.77
C GLY A 149 -2.33 4.20 25.92
N VAL A 150 -1.47 4.86 26.68
CA VAL A 150 -0.12 4.37 27.03
C VAL A 150 -0.03 4.20 28.52
N LYS A 151 0.36 3.01 29.00
CA LYS A 151 0.47 2.66 30.41
C LYS A 151 1.82 1.98 30.67
N GLU A 152 2.39 2.24 31.83
CA GLU A 152 3.55 1.52 32.35
C GLU A 152 3.19 0.97 33.74
N GLN A 153 3.28 -0.35 33.93
CA GLN A 153 2.94 -1.03 35.19
C GLN A 153 1.61 -0.56 35.80
N GLN A 154 0.57 -0.34 34.96
CA GLN A 154 -0.77 0.18 35.29
C GLN A 154 -0.84 1.70 35.58
N LEU A 155 0.29 2.44 35.55
CA LEU A 155 0.27 3.89 35.57
C LEU A 155 -0.04 4.43 34.17
N GLU A 156 -1.08 5.24 34.04
CA GLU A 156 -1.40 5.91 32.79
C GLU A 156 -0.36 7.02 32.50
N LEU A 157 0.36 6.87 31.41
CA LEU A 157 1.37 7.84 30.96
C LEU A 157 0.79 8.86 29.98
N ALA A 158 -0.10 8.40 29.08
CA ALA A 158 -0.75 9.26 28.10
C ALA A 158 -2.09 8.68 27.64
N ASP A 159 -3.05 9.55 27.32
CA ASP A 159 -4.33 9.24 26.69
C ASP A 159 -4.58 10.24 25.56
N PHE A 160 -4.63 9.76 24.32
CA PHE A 160 -4.87 10.57 23.13
C PHE A 160 -6.21 10.20 22.51
N LYS A 161 -6.99 11.22 22.17
CA LYS A 161 -8.27 11.03 21.52
C LYS A 161 -8.61 12.17 20.58
N TYR A 162 -9.04 11.83 19.37
CA TYR A 162 -9.67 12.82 18.49
C TYR A 162 -10.74 12.18 17.60
N ASN A 163 -11.62 13.04 17.08
CA ASN A 163 -12.63 12.69 16.11
C ASN A 163 -12.53 13.64 14.91
N GLN A 164 -12.31 13.07 13.72
CA GLN A 164 -12.20 13.77 12.46
C GLN A 164 -13.42 13.48 11.60
N VAL A 165 -14.11 14.55 11.17
CA VAL A 165 -15.20 14.45 10.20
C VAL A 165 -14.82 15.26 8.97
N LEU A 166 -14.77 14.59 7.82
CA LEU A 166 -14.57 15.18 6.51
C LEU A 166 -15.86 15.11 5.71
N ASN A 167 -16.32 16.24 5.21
CA ASN A 167 -17.43 16.33 4.27
C ASN A 167 -16.88 16.77 2.93
N ALA A 168 -17.14 16.02 1.89
CA ALA A 168 -16.68 16.36 0.56
C ALA A 168 -17.80 16.29 -0.46
N SER A 169 -17.76 17.21 -1.42
CA SER A 169 -18.60 17.17 -2.61
C SER A 169 -17.71 17.32 -3.84
N PHE A 170 -18.10 16.68 -4.92
CA PHE A 170 -17.33 16.71 -6.16
C PHE A 170 -18.25 16.70 -7.37
N MET A 171 -17.73 17.27 -8.45
CA MET A 171 -18.31 17.22 -9.77
C MET A 171 -17.21 16.92 -10.79
N GLU A 172 -17.51 16.07 -11.75
CA GLU A 172 -16.59 15.68 -12.80
C GLU A 172 -17.37 15.53 -14.12
N SER A 173 -16.84 16.09 -15.18
CA SER A 173 -17.40 15.94 -16.54
C SER A 173 -16.39 15.23 -17.44
N GLU A 174 -16.87 14.25 -18.19
CA GLU A 174 -16.14 13.57 -19.24
C GLU A 174 -16.75 13.97 -20.59
N GLN A 175 -15.87 14.36 -21.54
CA GLN A 175 -16.28 14.90 -22.85
C GLN A 175 -15.51 14.19 -23.95
N PHE A 176 -16.25 13.62 -24.90
CA PHE A 176 -15.70 13.00 -26.11
C PHE A 176 -15.85 13.99 -27.29
N TRP A 177 -14.78 14.73 -27.57
CA TRP A 177 -14.76 15.75 -28.64
C TRP A 177 -14.73 15.13 -30.03
N SER A 178 -14.19 13.94 -30.13
CA SER A 178 -14.16 13.11 -31.33
C SER A 178 -13.91 11.64 -30.95
N ASN A 179 -13.91 10.76 -31.94
CA ASN A 179 -13.52 9.35 -31.76
C ASN A 179 -12.09 9.17 -31.23
N ASN A 180 -11.27 10.22 -31.30
CA ASN A 180 -9.86 10.17 -30.95
C ASN A 180 -9.49 11.06 -29.75
N LEU A 181 -10.35 11.99 -29.34
CA LEU A 181 -10.04 12.97 -28.30
C LEU A 181 -11.11 12.97 -27.23
N ALA A 182 -10.67 12.74 -25.99
CA ALA A 182 -11.52 12.87 -24.80
C ALA A 182 -10.81 13.74 -23.74
N THR A 183 -11.63 14.47 -22.98
CA THR A 183 -11.19 15.25 -21.81
C THR A 183 -12.02 14.89 -20.60
N LYS A 184 -11.42 15.02 -19.42
CA LYS A 184 -12.08 14.85 -18.15
C LYS A 184 -11.66 16.01 -17.24
N ILE A 185 -12.63 16.75 -16.71
CA ILE A 185 -12.40 17.90 -15.84
C ILE A 185 -13.24 17.71 -14.59
N GLY A 186 -12.63 17.91 -13.44
CA GLY A 186 -13.31 17.74 -12.16
C GLY A 186 -12.82 18.72 -11.09
N MET A 187 -13.66 18.90 -10.10
CA MET A 187 -13.40 19.67 -8.90
C MET A 187 -13.96 18.90 -7.70
N ARG A 188 -13.17 18.84 -6.64
CA ARG A 188 -13.58 18.34 -5.33
C ARG A 188 -13.38 19.44 -4.29
N ALA A 189 -14.37 19.66 -3.45
CA ALA A 189 -14.29 20.51 -2.29
C ALA A 189 -14.45 19.63 -1.03
N THR A 190 -13.52 19.76 -0.09
CA THR A 190 -13.52 19.01 1.17
C THR A 190 -13.48 19.98 2.35
N TYR A 191 -14.38 19.83 3.31
CA TYR A 191 -14.39 20.53 4.58
C TYR A 191 -13.97 19.58 5.71
N SER A 192 -12.92 19.95 6.44
CA SER A 192 -12.49 19.25 7.66
C SER A 192 -13.09 19.92 8.89
N LYS A 193 -13.91 19.22 9.65
CA LYS A 193 -14.45 19.71 10.92
C LYS A 193 -13.35 19.88 11.97
N LEU A 194 -12.30 19.06 11.92
CA LEU A 194 -11.20 19.08 12.88
C LEU A 194 -10.37 20.37 12.77
N THR A 195 -10.01 20.75 11.54
CA THR A 195 -9.18 21.94 11.26
C THR A 195 -10.00 23.19 10.95
N GLY A 196 -11.31 23.05 10.66
CA GLY A 196 -12.19 24.14 10.20
C GLY A 196 -11.85 24.64 8.79
N ALA A 197 -11.06 23.91 8.01
CA ALA A 197 -10.53 24.34 6.73
C ALA A 197 -11.28 23.71 5.54
N TRP A 198 -11.32 24.45 4.44
CA TRP A 198 -11.73 23.98 3.12
C TRP A 198 -10.52 23.71 2.25
N ASN A 199 -10.55 22.59 1.51
CA ASN A 199 -9.60 22.25 0.48
C ASN A 199 -10.32 22.11 -0.86
N PHE A 200 -9.67 22.55 -1.94
CA PHE A 200 -10.19 22.47 -3.30
C PHE A 200 -9.21 21.76 -4.20
N ASP A 201 -9.65 20.70 -4.83
CA ASP A 201 -8.84 19.76 -5.62
C ASP A 201 -9.29 19.77 -7.08
N PRO A 202 -8.80 20.69 -7.94
CA PRO A 202 -9.02 20.64 -9.38
C PRO A 202 -8.27 19.48 -10.01
N ARG A 203 -8.91 18.85 -11.01
CA ARG A 203 -8.34 17.75 -11.78
C ARG A 203 -8.69 17.89 -13.25
N MET A 204 -7.75 17.59 -14.11
CA MET A 204 -7.94 17.60 -15.55
C MET A 204 -7.15 16.47 -16.19
N SER A 205 -7.74 15.83 -17.18
CA SER A 205 -7.01 14.91 -18.04
C SER A 205 -7.47 15.02 -19.49
N LEU A 206 -6.54 14.71 -20.38
CA LEU A 206 -6.76 14.68 -21.83
C LEU A 206 -6.21 13.35 -22.35
N ALA A 207 -6.99 12.64 -23.15
CA ALA A 207 -6.59 11.41 -23.82
C ALA A 207 -6.77 11.56 -25.32
N TYR A 208 -5.71 11.24 -26.07
CA TYR A 208 -5.71 11.28 -27.53
C TYR A 208 -5.27 9.94 -28.11
N LYS A 209 -6.10 9.33 -28.95
CA LYS A 209 -5.73 8.14 -29.71
C LYS A 209 -4.74 8.52 -30.81
N THR A 210 -3.49 8.12 -30.69
CA THR A 210 -2.42 8.35 -31.67
C THR A 210 -2.46 7.34 -32.82
N GLY A 211 -3.24 6.27 -32.70
CA GLY A 211 -3.46 5.23 -33.70
C GLY A 211 -4.52 4.23 -33.24
N GLU A 212 -4.78 3.21 -34.04
CA GLU A 212 -5.80 2.19 -33.76
C GLU A 212 -5.58 1.47 -32.43
N TYR A 213 -4.30 1.30 -32.02
CA TYR A 213 -3.88 0.52 -30.84
C TYR A 213 -3.13 1.35 -29.84
N SER A 214 -3.00 2.66 -30.04
CA SER A 214 -2.16 3.51 -29.20
C SER A 214 -2.88 4.77 -28.76
N GLN A 215 -2.53 5.22 -27.55
CA GLN A 215 -3.09 6.39 -26.92
C GLN A 215 -1.99 7.14 -26.16
N MET A 216 -2.05 8.45 -26.21
CA MET A 216 -1.31 9.35 -25.37
C MET A 216 -2.27 10.04 -24.39
N SER A 217 -1.88 10.23 -23.14
CA SER A 217 -2.69 10.95 -22.17
C SER A 217 -1.84 11.86 -21.30
N MET A 218 -2.43 12.98 -20.91
CA MET A 218 -1.87 13.95 -19.96
C MET A 218 -2.85 14.10 -18.81
N ALA A 219 -2.34 14.25 -17.60
CA ALA A 219 -3.17 14.51 -16.42
C ALA A 219 -2.50 15.53 -15.50
N TYR A 220 -3.33 16.38 -14.93
CA TYR A 220 -3.02 17.29 -13.83
C TYR A 220 -4.02 17.08 -12.72
N GLY A 221 -3.56 17.15 -11.47
CA GLY A 221 -4.45 17.13 -10.32
C GLY A 221 -3.79 17.68 -9.07
N GLN A 222 -4.59 18.40 -8.30
CA GLN A 222 -4.24 18.81 -6.94
C GLN A 222 -4.96 17.90 -5.95
N PHE A 223 -4.28 17.58 -4.85
CA PHE A 223 -4.75 16.65 -3.83
C PHE A 223 -4.37 17.18 -2.46
N HIS A 224 -5.26 17.00 -1.50
CA HIS A 224 -4.99 17.25 -0.09
C HIS A 224 -5.17 15.97 0.71
N GLN A 225 -4.29 15.76 1.68
CA GLN A 225 -4.34 14.64 2.61
C GLN A 225 -4.08 15.13 4.02
N ASP A 226 -4.93 14.74 4.95
CA ASP A 226 -4.68 15.02 6.36
C ASP A 226 -3.45 14.26 6.86
N ALA A 227 -2.77 14.84 7.85
CA ALA A 227 -1.63 14.19 8.49
C ALA A 227 -2.04 12.84 9.11
N PRO A 228 -1.12 11.84 9.19
CA PRO A 228 -1.38 10.56 9.82
C PRO A 228 -1.83 10.70 11.28
N SER A 229 -2.63 9.74 11.77
CA SER A 229 -3.16 9.69 13.14
C SER A 229 -2.10 9.92 14.21
N VAL A 230 -0.90 9.36 14.00
CA VAL A 230 0.25 9.51 14.90
C VAL A 230 0.69 10.99 15.06
N ARG A 231 0.37 11.87 14.16
CA ARG A 231 0.67 13.32 14.24
C ARG A 231 -0.54 14.11 14.70
N LEU A 232 -1.73 13.77 14.20
CA LEU A 232 -2.98 14.42 14.60
C LEU A 232 -3.32 14.20 16.08
N LYS A 233 -2.92 13.07 16.68
CA LYS A 233 -3.08 12.83 18.12
C LYS A 233 -2.34 13.88 18.97
N ILE A 234 -1.22 14.41 18.47
CA ILE A 234 -0.40 15.42 19.17
C ILE A 234 -0.92 16.82 18.83
N ASN A 235 -1.06 17.14 17.53
CA ASN A 235 -1.52 18.46 17.11
C ASN A 235 -2.67 18.34 16.11
N GLN A 236 -3.90 18.52 16.59
CA GLN A 236 -5.12 18.47 15.79
C GLN A 236 -5.31 19.68 14.86
N LYS A 237 -4.41 20.69 14.94
CA LYS A 237 -4.47 21.90 14.11
C LYS A 237 -3.54 21.84 12.89
N ILE A 238 -2.81 20.74 12.71
CA ILE A 238 -1.99 20.51 11.52
C ILE A 238 -2.90 20.58 10.29
N LYS A 239 -2.52 21.41 9.32
CA LYS A 239 -3.26 21.53 8.05
C LYS A 239 -3.02 20.30 7.18
N PRO A 240 -3.94 19.99 6.26
CA PRO A 240 -3.71 18.96 5.25
C PRO A 240 -2.46 19.25 4.42
N GLU A 241 -1.69 18.21 4.15
CA GLU A 241 -0.59 18.22 3.20
C GLU A 241 -1.16 18.34 1.78
N GLN A 242 -0.43 18.97 0.87
CA GLN A 242 -0.85 19.18 -0.51
C GLN A 242 0.11 18.50 -1.47
N ALA A 243 -0.43 17.95 -2.56
CA ALA A 243 0.34 17.43 -3.67
C ALA A 243 -0.24 17.88 -5.01
N GLU A 244 0.62 18.32 -5.92
CA GLU A 244 0.28 18.58 -7.32
C GLU A 244 0.95 17.52 -8.21
N HIS A 245 0.16 16.91 -9.10
CA HIS A 245 0.63 15.86 -9.98
C HIS A 245 0.53 16.30 -11.45
N TYR A 246 1.61 16.12 -12.20
CA TYR A 246 1.70 16.28 -13.64
C TYR A 246 2.16 14.96 -14.23
N ILE A 247 1.37 14.36 -15.10
CA ILE A 247 1.59 13.03 -15.66
C ILE A 247 1.46 13.06 -17.17
N LEU A 248 2.37 12.43 -17.87
CA LEU A 248 2.31 12.17 -19.30
C LEU A 248 2.49 10.68 -19.54
N ASN A 249 1.53 10.06 -20.23
CA ASN A 249 1.52 8.62 -20.49
C ASN A 249 1.35 8.34 -21.98
N TYR A 250 2.07 7.33 -22.46
CA TYR A 250 1.82 6.71 -23.76
C TYR A 250 1.62 5.22 -23.59
N GLN A 251 0.56 4.68 -24.21
CA GLN A 251 0.23 3.26 -24.17
C GLN A 251 -0.03 2.72 -25.57
N LEU A 252 0.50 1.52 -25.85
CA LEU A 252 0.21 0.73 -27.06
C LEU A 252 -0.23 -0.66 -26.64
N VAL A 253 -1.40 -1.10 -27.09
CA VAL A 253 -1.96 -2.44 -26.83
C VAL A 253 -2.33 -3.08 -28.16
N LYS A 254 -1.51 -4.00 -28.64
CA LYS A 254 -1.72 -4.68 -29.92
C LYS A 254 -1.34 -6.15 -29.83
N ASN A 255 -2.22 -7.03 -30.32
CA ASN A 255 -1.91 -8.44 -30.49
C ASN A 255 -1.39 -9.12 -29.20
N LYS A 256 -2.07 -8.92 -28.08
CA LYS A 256 -1.66 -9.43 -26.73
C LYS A 256 -0.28 -8.93 -26.27
N ARG A 257 0.16 -7.80 -26.77
CA ARG A 257 1.32 -7.07 -26.31
C ARG A 257 0.89 -5.74 -25.75
N THR A 258 1.52 -5.32 -24.67
CA THR A 258 1.30 -4.02 -24.07
C THR A 258 2.65 -3.33 -23.87
N PHE A 259 2.76 -2.11 -24.37
CA PHE A 259 3.82 -1.20 -24.03
C PHE A 259 3.23 0.03 -23.39
N ARG A 260 3.81 0.48 -22.26
CA ARG A 260 3.44 1.73 -21.60
C ARG A 260 4.71 2.42 -21.14
N ILE A 261 4.74 3.72 -21.34
CA ILE A 261 5.73 4.63 -20.76
C ILE A 261 5.00 5.79 -20.12
N GLU A 262 5.36 6.14 -18.89
CA GLU A 262 4.79 7.23 -18.13
C GLU A 262 5.92 8.08 -17.54
N GLY A 263 5.86 9.39 -17.75
CA GLY A 263 6.69 10.37 -17.08
C GLY A 263 5.82 11.16 -16.11
N TYR A 264 6.35 11.46 -14.92
CA TYR A 264 5.61 12.23 -13.92
C TYR A 264 6.50 13.22 -13.18
N TYR A 265 5.88 14.31 -12.74
CA TYR A 265 6.39 15.25 -11.76
C TYR A 265 5.33 15.50 -10.71
N LYS A 266 5.71 15.40 -9.43
CA LYS A 266 4.84 15.65 -8.29
C LYS A 266 5.54 16.64 -7.38
N GLN A 267 4.82 17.70 -7.03
CA GLN A 267 5.25 18.68 -6.03
C GLN A 267 4.47 18.44 -4.75
N TYR A 268 5.14 18.58 -3.62
CA TYR A 268 4.55 18.44 -2.29
C TYR A 268 4.75 19.75 -1.53
N ASP A 269 3.67 20.24 -0.94
CA ASP A 269 3.65 21.46 -0.15
C ASP A 269 2.92 21.21 1.17
N ASN A 270 3.15 22.07 2.15
CA ASN A 270 2.55 21.98 3.48
C ASN A 270 2.84 20.64 4.19
N LEU A 271 3.95 19.96 3.87
CA LEU A 271 4.32 18.74 4.56
C LEU A 271 4.56 19.02 6.04
N VAL A 272 4.21 18.05 6.88
CA VAL A 272 4.38 18.17 8.33
C VAL A 272 5.86 18.15 8.67
N LYS A 273 6.28 19.13 9.48
CA LYS A 273 7.58 19.18 10.16
C LYS A 273 7.41 19.24 11.67
N PHE A 274 8.34 18.65 12.41
CA PHE A 274 8.37 18.71 13.87
C PHE A 274 9.81 18.59 14.38
N ASP A 275 10.03 19.01 15.65
CA ASP A 275 11.29 18.80 16.33
C ASP A 275 11.33 17.39 16.97
N ALA A 276 12.31 16.58 16.56
CA ALA A 276 12.50 15.22 17.11
C ALA A 276 12.72 15.18 18.63
N GLN A 277 13.24 16.27 19.22
CA GLN A 277 13.47 16.37 20.66
C GLN A 277 12.21 16.71 21.47
N ASP A 278 11.15 17.18 20.77
CA ASP A 278 9.92 17.68 21.42
C ASP A 278 8.65 17.15 20.74
N ILE A 279 8.65 15.86 20.39
CA ILE A 279 7.61 15.19 19.59
C ILE A 279 6.22 15.19 20.23
N TYR A 280 6.12 15.39 21.54
CA TYR A 280 4.84 15.43 22.27
C TYR A 280 4.32 16.86 22.45
N ASN A 281 5.07 17.89 22.04
CA ASN A 281 4.65 19.28 22.13
C ASN A 281 3.92 19.71 20.85
N PRO A 282 2.63 20.04 20.91
CA PRO A 282 1.90 20.53 19.74
C PRO A 282 2.54 21.75 19.06
N ALA A 283 3.23 22.61 19.83
CA ALA A 283 3.87 23.83 19.29
C ALA A 283 5.13 23.52 18.46
N ALA A 284 5.73 22.32 18.59
CA ALA A 284 6.87 21.87 17.79
C ALA A 284 6.49 21.47 16.35
N TYR A 285 5.19 21.43 16.05
CA TYR A 285 4.68 21.01 14.75
C TYR A 285 4.37 22.19 13.83
N SER A 286 4.72 22.07 12.56
CA SER A 286 4.42 23.05 11.52
C SER A 286 4.06 22.38 10.19
N ASN A 287 3.54 23.16 9.23
CA ASN A 287 3.30 22.74 7.83
C ASN A 287 4.28 23.45 6.88
N LEU A 288 5.55 23.65 7.28
CA LEU A 288 6.54 24.35 6.47
C LEU A 288 7.31 23.42 5.52
N GLY A 289 7.05 22.13 5.59
CA GLY A 289 7.72 21.13 4.76
C GLY A 289 7.29 21.18 3.31
N ASN A 290 8.19 20.77 2.42
CA ASN A 290 7.97 20.67 0.99
C ASN A 290 8.80 19.53 0.38
N GLY A 291 8.61 19.28 -0.92
CA GLY A 291 9.40 18.28 -1.61
C GLY A 291 8.92 18.04 -3.04
N TYR A 292 9.58 17.13 -3.70
CA TYR A 292 9.19 16.69 -5.04
C TYR A 292 9.41 15.21 -5.25
N ALA A 293 8.73 14.66 -6.27
CA ALA A 293 9.05 13.37 -6.86
C ALA A 293 8.87 13.46 -8.38
N LYS A 294 9.88 13.02 -9.12
CA LYS A 294 9.83 12.93 -10.58
C LYS A 294 10.39 11.59 -11.03
N GLY A 295 9.89 11.09 -12.13
CA GLY A 295 10.33 9.78 -12.57
C GLY A 295 9.77 9.36 -13.92
N VAL A 296 10.21 8.16 -14.31
CA VAL A 296 9.77 7.50 -15.54
C VAL A 296 9.51 6.03 -15.24
N ASP A 297 8.31 5.57 -15.61
CA ASP A 297 7.91 4.18 -15.54
C ASP A 297 7.79 3.58 -16.94
N VAL A 298 8.36 2.41 -17.15
CA VAL A 298 8.28 1.66 -18.41
C VAL A 298 7.74 0.27 -18.12
N PHE A 299 6.74 -0.14 -18.89
CA PHE A 299 6.15 -1.47 -18.82
C PHE A 299 6.04 -2.11 -20.19
N TRP A 300 6.54 -3.32 -20.30
CA TRP A 300 6.39 -4.18 -21.46
C TRP A 300 5.83 -5.53 -21.09
N ARG A 301 4.78 -6.00 -21.77
CA ARG A 301 4.24 -7.36 -21.66
C ARG A 301 4.06 -7.98 -23.03
N ASP A 302 4.43 -9.24 -23.17
CA ASP A 302 4.21 -10.02 -24.37
C ASP A 302 3.67 -11.41 -24.03
N ASN A 303 2.48 -11.70 -24.54
CA ASN A 303 1.80 -12.99 -24.43
C ASN A 303 1.52 -13.57 -25.83
N LYS A 304 2.39 -13.26 -26.81
CA LYS A 304 2.22 -13.73 -28.20
C LYS A 304 3.46 -14.35 -28.80
N SER A 305 4.65 -13.79 -28.53
CA SER A 305 5.88 -14.18 -29.23
C SER A 305 6.26 -15.64 -29.03
N PHE A 306 5.97 -16.19 -27.85
CA PHE A 306 6.26 -17.59 -27.54
C PHE A 306 4.97 -18.30 -27.14
N LYS A 307 4.71 -19.47 -27.73
CA LYS A 307 3.51 -20.28 -27.45
C LYS A 307 3.48 -20.71 -25.97
N GLY A 308 2.35 -20.42 -25.29
CA GLY A 308 2.14 -20.78 -23.87
C GLY A 308 2.99 -19.99 -22.91
N THR A 309 3.53 -18.84 -23.33
CA THR A 309 4.41 -18.00 -22.52
C THR A 309 3.78 -16.61 -22.35
N ASP A 310 3.86 -16.08 -21.13
CA ASP A 310 3.50 -14.70 -20.78
C ASP A 310 4.68 -14.12 -19.99
N TYR A 311 5.26 -13.02 -20.46
CA TYR A 311 6.32 -12.36 -19.74
C TYR A 311 6.15 -10.85 -19.76
N TRP A 312 6.66 -10.20 -18.71
CA TRP A 312 6.68 -8.76 -18.66
C TRP A 312 7.92 -8.24 -17.93
N ILE A 313 8.25 -7.02 -18.27
CA ILE A 313 9.34 -6.24 -17.68
C ILE A 313 8.74 -4.92 -17.25
N SER A 314 8.97 -4.54 -16.00
CA SER A 314 8.71 -3.22 -15.49
C SER A 314 9.98 -2.59 -14.98
N TYR A 315 10.15 -1.31 -15.28
CA TYR A 315 11.25 -0.49 -14.80
C TYR A 315 10.68 0.84 -14.32
N SER A 316 11.11 1.26 -13.13
CA SER A 316 10.79 2.57 -12.57
C SER A 316 12.09 3.29 -12.19
N TYR A 317 12.18 4.54 -12.62
CA TYR A 317 13.16 5.52 -12.14
C TYR A 317 12.45 6.56 -11.31
N LEU A 318 12.93 6.82 -10.09
CA LEU A 318 12.41 7.80 -9.15
C LEU A 318 13.55 8.69 -8.66
N ASP A 319 13.36 10.01 -8.78
CA ASP A 319 14.15 11.03 -8.11
C ASP A 319 13.23 11.84 -7.22
N THR A 320 13.50 11.87 -5.90
CA THR A 320 12.66 12.52 -4.90
C THR A 320 13.49 13.02 -3.73
N GLU A 321 13.15 14.21 -3.28
CA GLU A 321 13.65 14.80 -2.05
C GLU A 321 12.50 15.46 -1.29
N ARG A 322 12.61 15.47 0.03
CA ARG A 322 11.65 16.11 0.93
C ARG A 322 12.35 16.77 2.09
N ASP A 323 11.87 17.94 2.46
CA ASP A 323 12.08 18.56 3.74
C ASP A 323 10.80 18.39 4.56
N TYR A 324 10.75 17.41 5.45
CA TYR A 324 9.52 17.02 6.14
C TYR A 324 9.83 16.23 7.41
N LEU A 325 8.85 16.03 8.26
CA LEU A 325 8.99 15.33 9.54
C LEU A 325 10.12 15.97 10.38
N ASP A 326 11.05 15.18 10.85
CA ASP A 326 12.23 15.59 11.62
C ASP A 326 13.49 15.83 10.76
N PHE A 327 13.33 15.95 9.45
CA PHE A 327 14.47 16.18 8.56
C PHE A 327 15.12 17.55 8.84
N SER A 328 16.42 17.52 9.06
CA SER A 328 17.22 18.74 9.27
C SER A 328 17.44 19.54 7.98
N GLU A 329 17.40 18.85 6.83
CA GLU A 329 17.58 19.40 5.49
C GLU A 329 16.81 18.56 4.46
N SER A 330 16.63 19.08 3.25
CA SER A 330 16.00 18.32 2.17
C SER A 330 16.84 17.11 1.77
N ALA A 331 16.26 15.93 1.81
CA ALA A 331 16.92 14.67 1.48
C ALA A 331 15.96 13.64 0.88
N ALA A 332 16.52 12.60 0.26
CA ALA A 332 15.73 11.48 -0.19
C ALA A 332 15.19 10.69 1.01
N PRO A 333 13.87 10.41 1.08
CA PRO A 333 13.29 9.60 2.14
C PRO A 333 13.85 8.16 2.15
N SER A 334 13.98 7.58 3.33
CA SER A 334 14.51 6.21 3.50
C SER A 334 13.69 5.10 2.82
N PHE A 335 12.44 5.36 2.45
CA PHE A 335 11.62 4.42 1.67
C PHE A 335 11.88 4.49 0.15
N ALA A 336 12.52 5.56 -0.34
CA ALA A 336 12.71 5.80 -1.76
C ALA A 336 13.90 5.02 -2.32
N SER A 337 13.71 4.44 -3.51
CA SER A 337 14.75 3.79 -4.29
C SER A 337 14.77 4.36 -5.70
N LYS A 338 15.94 4.73 -6.21
CA LYS A 338 16.09 5.37 -7.53
C LYS A 338 15.71 4.45 -8.67
N HIS A 339 16.07 3.17 -8.59
CA HIS A 339 15.84 2.21 -9.67
C HIS A 339 15.13 0.99 -9.13
N ASN A 340 14.01 0.62 -9.77
CA ASN A 340 13.28 -0.61 -9.51
C ASN A 340 13.08 -1.36 -10.82
N VAL A 341 13.44 -2.63 -10.86
CA VAL A 341 13.26 -3.53 -12.00
C VAL A 341 12.52 -4.76 -11.56
N SER A 342 11.51 -5.18 -12.31
CA SER A 342 10.87 -6.48 -12.14
C SER A 342 10.74 -7.17 -13.50
N ILE A 343 11.19 -8.41 -13.57
CA ILE A 343 11.08 -9.28 -14.75
C ILE A 343 10.32 -10.50 -14.34
N VAL A 344 9.19 -10.75 -14.97
CA VAL A 344 8.36 -11.92 -14.71
C VAL A 344 8.22 -12.74 -15.98
N TYR A 345 8.45 -14.02 -15.85
CA TYR A 345 8.31 -15.00 -16.91
C TYR A 345 7.41 -16.13 -16.45
N LYS A 346 6.41 -16.50 -17.24
CA LYS A 346 5.52 -17.64 -17.00
C LYS A 346 5.38 -18.45 -18.26
N LYS A 347 5.47 -19.78 -18.12
CA LYS A 347 5.25 -20.69 -19.23
C LYS A 347 4.47 -21.91 -18.81
N PHE A 348 3.42 -22.21 -19.56
CA PHE A 348 2.66 -23.43 -19.38
C PHE A 348 3.19 -24.53 -20.30
N PHE A 349 3.56 -25.66 -19.72
CA PHE A 349 3.98 -26.86 -20.40
C PHE A 349 2.83 -27.86 -20.42
N GLN A 350 2.18 -27.97 -21.57
CA GLN A 350 1.01 -28.84 -21.73
C GLN A 350 1.34 -30.33 -21.51
N SER A 351 2.54 -30.77 -21.90
CA SER A 351 3.00 -32.17 -21.76
C SER A 351 3.05 -32.65 -20.32
N ILE A 352 3.44 -31.77 -19.39
CA ILE A 352 3.54 -32.08 -17.95
C ILE A 352 2.43 -31.38 -17.15
N LYS A 353 1.44 -30.74 -17.80
CA LYS A 353 0.32 -30.02 -17.19
C LYS A 353 0.78 -29.04 -16.09
N SER A 354 1.91 -28.37 -16.31
CA SER A 354 2.53 -27.51 -15.31
C SER A 354 2.80 -26.12 -15.83
N MET A 355 2.54 -25.13 -14.99
CA MET A 355 3.01 -23.76 -15.18
C MET A 355 4.28 -23.54 -14.39
N ILE A 356 5.34 -23.09 -15.04
CA ILE A 356 6.60 -22.67 -14.43
C ILE A 356 6.70 -21.16 -14.52
N GLY A 357 7.00 -20.52 -13.39
CA GLY A 357 7.23 -19.08 -13.30
C GLY A 357 8.60 -18.79 -12.73
N ALA A 358 9.17 -17.68 -13.20
CA ALA A 358 10.38 -17.07 -12.66
C ALA A 358 10.13 -15.59 -12.48
N THR A 359 10.58 -15.02 -11.37
CA THR A 359 10.51 -13.58 -11.09
C THR A 359 11.88 -13.11 -10.64
N TYR A 360 12.41 -12.10 -11.31
CA TYR A 360 13.60 -11.38 -10.85
C TYR A 360 13.18 -9.97 -10.45
N SER A 361 13.60 -9.54 -9.25
CA SER A 361 13.39 -8.21 -8.73
C SER A 361 14.72 -7.59 -8.32
N TYR A 362 14.90 -6.33 -8.72
CA TYR A 362 16.03 -5.51 -8.30
C TYR A 362 15.52 -4.15 -7.86
N THR A 363 16.04 -3.67 -6.73
CA THR A 363 15.78 -2.33 -6.21
C THR A 363 17.11 -1.73 -5.75
N SER A 364 17.43 -0.52 -6.20
CA SER A 364 18.65 0.18 -5.75
C SER A 364 18.60 0.46 -4.25
N GLY A 365 19.77 0.60 -3.63
CA GLY A 365 19.88 0.92 -2.20
C GLY A 365 19.11 2.18 -1.83
N ARG A 366 18.63 2.22 -0.58
CA ARG A 366 17.86 3.32 0.02
C ARG A 366 18.75 4.13 0.91
N GLN A 367 18.54 5.44 0.96
CA GLN A 367 19.24 6.31 1.90
C GLN A 367 18.77 6.05 3.33
N TYR A 368 19.68 6.18 4.29
CA TYR A 368 19.39 6.14 5.70
C TYR A 368 20.40 7.02 6.48
N HIS A 369 20.02 7.43 7.68
CA HIS A 369 20.89 8.18 8.57
C HIS A 369 21.74 7.22 9.41
N ASN A 370 23.07 7.33 9.28
CA ASN A 370 24.03 6.65 10.15
C ASN A 370 24.55 7.67 11.20
N PRO A 371 24.20 7.51 12.48
CA PRO A 371 24.59 8.46 13.54
C PRO A 371 26.11 8.48 13.83
N ASN A 372 26.85 7.50 13.31
CA ASN A 372 28.31 7.42 13.44
C ASN A 372 29.07 8.21 12.39
N LEU A 373 28.37 8.83 11.43
CA LEU A 373 28.95 9.61 10.33
C LEU A 373 28.39 11.04 10.34
N GLU A 374 29.16 11.98 9.82
CA GLU A 374 28.71 13.37 9.64
C GLU A 374 27.64 13.50 8.54
N GLY A 375 26.75 14.47 8.69
CA GLY A 375 25.68 14.80 7.75
C GLY A 375 24.39 14.06 7.99
N PHE A 376 23.35 14.47 7.29
CA PHE A 376 21.99 13.89 7.38
C PHE A 376 21.76 12.94 6.20
N GLN A 377 21.05 11.80 6.43
CA GLN A 377 20.82 10.76 5.40
C GLN A 377 22.11 10.37 4.64
N ASN A 378 23.20 10.22 5.36
CA ASN A 378 24.60 10.15 4.95
C ASN A 378 25.04 8.77 4.42
N SER A 379 24.16 7.77 4.46
CA SER A 379 24.50 6.39 4.10
C SER A 379 23.46 5.77 3.17
N GLN A 380 23.85 4.67 2.50
CA GLN A 380 22.97 3.95 1.57
C GLN A 380 23.05 2.45 1.81
N THR A 381 21.90 1.78 1.86
CA THR A 381 21.85 0.31 1.94
C THR A 381 22.35 -0.33 0.65
N LYS A 382 22.72 -1.60 0.71
CA LYS A 382 22.94 -2.41 -0.50
C LYS A 382 21.64 -2.52 -1.30
N GLY A 383 21.77 -2.66 -2.63
CA GLY A 383 20.61 -2.94 -3.48
C GLY A 383 19.97 -4.29 -3.13
N TYR A 384 18.63 -4.31 -3.12
CA TYR A 384 17.83 -5.52 -2.96
C TYR A 384 17.81 -6.33 -4.24
N GLN A 385 17.97 -7.64 -4.14
CA GLN A 385 17.87 -8.58 -5.26
C GLN A 385 17.10 -9.82 -4.84
N ASP A 386 16.23 -10.31 -5.70
CA ASP A 386 15.49 -11.55 -5.52
C ASP A 386 15.31 -12.26 -6.87
N LEU A 387 15.68 -13.52 -6.91
CA LEU A 387 15.31 -14.44 -8.00
C LEU A 387 14.47 -15.56 -7.41
N SER A 388 13.20 -15.58 -7.79
CA SER A 388 12.22 -16.55 -7.29
C SER A 388 11.71 -17.45 -8.40
N PHE A 389 11.47 -18.72 -8.08
CA PHE A 389 10.87 -19.71 -8.99
C PHE A 389 9.61 -20.30 -8.39
N ASN A 390 8.66 -20.65 -9.24
CA ASN A 390 7.48 -21.38 -8.85
C ASN A 390 7.07 -22.41 -9.92
N ILE A 391 6.40 -23.47 -9.46
CA ILE A 391 5.78 -24.47 -10.31
C ILE A 391 4.37 -24.79 -9.78
N SER A 392 3.40 -24.81 -10.68
CA SER A 392 2.02 -25.22 -10.38
C SER A 392 1.66 -26.39 -11.28
N TYR A 393 1.48 -27.58 -10.69
CA TYR A 393 1.11 -28.79 -11.39
C TYR A 393 -0.40 -29.04 -11.27
N LEU A 394 -1.10 -29.11 -12.40
CA LEU A 394 -2.51 -29.45 -12.46
C LEU A 394 -2.70 -30.97 -12.40
N MET A 395 -2.73 -31.51 -11.19
CA MET A 395 -2.89 -32.95 -10.95
C MET A 395 -4.26 -33.44 -11.45
N ARG A 396 -5.32 -32.68 -11.14
CA ARG A 396 -6.71 -32.92 -11.61
C ARG A 396 -7.37 -31.57 -11.88
N SER A 397 -8.52 -31.56 -12.57
CA SER A 397 -9.27 -30.32 -12.84
C SER A 397 -9.60 -29.51 -11.56
N ASN A 398 -9.60 -30.12 -10.40
CA ASN A 398 -9.90 -29.52 -9.12
C ASN A 398 -8.77 -29.60 -8.09
N VAL A 399 -7.55 -30.05 -8.48
CA VAL A 399 -6.40 -30.20 -7.57
C VAL A 399 -5.15 -29.64 -8.22
N ILE A 400 -4.57 -28.63 -7.58
CA ILE A 400 -3.29 -28.02 -7.97
C ILE A 400 -2.27 -28.27 -6.86
N ILE A 401 -1.10 -28.77 -7.23
CA ILE A 401 0.08 -28.81 -6.36
C ILE A 401 0.97 -27.65 -6.76
N HIS A 402 1.29 -26.80 -5.81
CA HIS A 402 2.12 -25.61 -6.04
C HIS A 402 3.35 -25.64 -5.15
N GLY A 403 4.51 -25.41 -5.76
CA GLY A 403 5.77 -25.22 -5.06
C GLY A 403 6.40 -23.90 -5.46
N SER A 404 7.00 -23.20 -4.51
CA SER A 404 7.79 -22.01 -4.80
C SER A 404 9.02 -21.90 -3.91
N VAL A 405 10.04 -21.24 -4.46
CA VAL A 405 11.28 -20.89 -3.78
C VAL A 405 11.53 -19.42 -4.03
N THR A 406 11.54 -18.60 -2.96
CA THR A 406 11.93 -17.20 -3.05
C THR A 406 13.42 -17.06 -2.84
N ASN A 407 14.00 -16.06 -3.50
CA ASN A 407 15.42 -15.72 -3.39
C ASN A 407 16.34 -16.96 -3.51
N VAL A 408 16.17 -17.75 -4.59
CA VAL A 408 16.87 -19.01 -4.79
C VAL A 408 18.40 -18.87 -4.75
N LEU A 409 18.92 -17.69 -5.15
CA LEU A 409 20.35 -17.37 -5.11
C LEU A 409 20.84 -17.03 -3.70
N GLY A 410 19.91 -16.82 -2.73
CA GLY A 410 20.24 -16.59 -1.33
C GLY A 410 20.93 -15.25 -1.08
N TYR A 411 20.56 -14.21 -1.81
CA TYR A 411 21.05 -12.85 -1.54
C TYR A 411 20.74 -12.48 -0.10
N LYS A 412 21.72 -11.95 0.59
CA LYS A 412 21.56 -11.38 1.93
C LYS A 412 21.10 -9.92 1.78
N ASN A 413 19.79 -9.75 1.63
CA ASN A 413 19.17 -8.43 1.49
C ASN A 413 19.13 -7.72 2.84
N VAL A 414 19.52 -6.45 2.84
CA VAL A 414 19.46 -5.56 3.99
C VAL A 414 18.41 -4.49 3.73
N PHE A 415 17.39 -4.38 4.60
CA PHE A 415 16.30 -3.44 4.44
C PHE A 415 16.54 -2.09 5.09
N GLY A 416 17.50 -2.01 6.02
CA GLY A 416 17.87 -0.84 6.79
C GLY A 416 18.83 -1.23 7.89
N TYR A 417 19.10 -0.27 8.77
CA TYR A 417 19.94 -0.44 9.95
C TYR A 417 19.25 0.17 11.17
N GLU A 418 19.34 -0.50 12.29
CA GLU A 418 18.99 0.00 13.62
C GLU A 418 20.27 0.30 14.36
N TYR A 419 20.24 1.34 15.21
CA TYR A 419 21.37 1.74 16.04
C TYR A 419 20.99 1.63 17.51
N GLY A 420 21.99 1.34 18.35
CA GLY A 420 21.84 1.38 19.79
C GLY A 420 21.60 2.81 20.29
N GLU A 421 21.19 2.93 21.55
CA GLU A 421 20.92 4.21 22.18
C GLU A 421 22.18 4.76 22.92
N VAL A 422 23.12 3.87 23.18
CA VAL A 422 24.33 4.18 23.96
C VAL A 422 25.59 3.99 23.12
N GLN A 423 26.51 4.95 23.17
CA GLN A 423 27.81 4.82 22.52
C GLN A 423 28.68 3.78 23.24
N ASN A 424 29.35 2.94 22.47
CA ASN A 424 30.31 1.96 22.95
C ASN A 424 31.65 2.64 23.38
N SER A 425 32.65 1.83 23.79
CA SER A 425 33.99 2.32 24.23
C SER A 425 34.73 3.15 23.17
N ASP A 426 34.38 2.99 21.89
CA ASP A 426 34.99 3.70 20.76
C ASP A 426 34.24 5.00 20.41
N GLY A 427 33.20 5.33 21.18
CA GLY A 427 32.34 6.49 20.95
C GLY A 427 31.38 6.33 19.80
N LEU A 428 31.13 5.10 19.32
CA LEU A 428 30.24 4.76 18.24
C LEU A 428 28.97 4.07 18.73
N PHE A 429 27.84 4.30 18.09
CA PHE A 429 26.61 3.55 18.30
C PHE A 429 26.74 2.17 17.66
N ASN A 430 26.35 1.12 18.40
CA ASN A 430 26.29 -0.23 17.85
C ASN A 430 25.27 -0.30 16.72
N GLU A 431 25.58 -1.05 15.66
CA GLU A 431 24.76 -1.18 14.46
C GLU A 431 24.23 -2.60 14.30
N ARG A 432 22.95 -2.72 13.95
CA ARG A 432 22.35 -3.99 13.56
C ARG A 432 21.62 -3.87 12.21
N ALA A 433 22.00 -4.70 11.24
CA ALA A 433 21.33 -4.74 9.95
C ALA A 433 19.94 -5.39 10.08
N ILE A 434 18.92 -4.76 9.51
CA ILE A 434 17.56 -5.33 9.37
C ILE A 434 17.57 -6.26 8.17
N THR A 435 17.52 -7.56 8.44
CA THR A 435 17.57 -8.61 7.43
C THR A 435 16.36 -9.55 7.54
N GLN A 436 16.14 -10.37 6.51
CA GLN A 436 15.19 -11.49 6.61
C GLN A 436 15.75 -12.57 7.57
N PRO A 437 14.89 -13.21 8.40
CA PRO A 437 15.31 -14.32 9.26
C PRO A 437 15.95 -15.49 8.49
N ALA A 438 15.49 -15.75 7.26
CA ALA A 438 16.10 -16.69 6.33
C ALA A 438 16.19 -16.07 4.93
N PRO A 439 17.33 -16.18 4.24
CA PRO A 439 17.48 -15.61 2.89
C PRO A 439 16.60 -16.32 1.85
N ARG A 440 16.21 -17.57 2.08
CA ARG A 440 15.36 -18.37 1.19
C ARG A 440 14.11 -18.81 1.92
N PHE A 441 12.99 -18.81 1.21
CA PHE A 441 11.73 -19.36 1.70
C PHE A 441 11.20 -20.38 0.71
N LEU A 442 10.88 -21.58 1.23
CA LEU A 442 10.27 -22.68 0.49
C LEU A 442 8.80 -22.76 0.85
N PHE A 443 7.95 -22.83 -0.16
CA PHE A 443 6.51 -23.03 0.02
C PHE A 443 6.06 -24.23 -0.80
N LEU A 444 5.27 -25.12 -0.18
CA LEU A 444 4.55 -26.20 -0.84
C LEU A 444 3.09 -26.15 -0.43
N GLY A 445 2.18 -26.12 -1.41
CA GLY A 445 0.75 -26.04 -1.17
C GLY A 445 -0.04 -27.00 -2.06
N ILE A 446 -1.14 -27.50 -1.54
CA ILE A 446 -2.13 -28.27 -2.29
C ILE A 446 -3.44 -27.48 -2.26
N PHE A 447 -3.93 -27.11 -3.43
CA PHE A 447 -5.17 -26.35 -3.60
C PHE A 447 -6.25 -27.29 -4.16
N ILE A 448 -7.34 -27.44 -3.41
CA ILE A 448 -8.47 -28.28 -3.77
C ILE A 448 -9.70 -27.40 -3.90
N THR A 449 -10.32 -27.37 -5.08
CA THR A 449 -11.58 -26.67 -5.28
C THR A 449 -12.74 -27.64 -5.12
N LEU A 450 -13.62 -27.32 -4.20
CA LEU A 450 -14.87 -28.03 -3.95
C LEU A 450 -16.01 -27.25 -4.64
N SER A 451 -16.31 -27.59 -5.88
CA SER A 451 -17.39 -26.97 -6.67
C SER A 451 -18.19 -28.02 -7.42
N LYS A 452 -19.48 -27.74 -7.65
CA LYS A 452 -20.32 -28.53 -8.56
C LYS A 452 -19.87 -28.35 -10.02
N ASP A 453 -19.32 -27.20 -10.34
CA ASP A 453 -18.75 -26.88 -11.65
C ASP A 453 -17.27 -27.24 -11.70
N LYS A 454 -16.97 -28.38 -12.35
CA LYS A 454 -15.60 -28.90 -12.50
C LYS A 454 -14.71 -28.08 -13.45
N THR A 455 -15.30 -27.12 -14.19
CA THR A 455 -14.55 -26.25 -15.13
C THR A 455 -13.87 -25.06 -14.43
N MET A 456 -14.21 -24.77 -13.17
CA MET A 456 -13.70 -23.62 -12.43
C MET A 456 -12.21 -23.62 -12.10
N ASN A 457 -11.53 -24.75 -12.21
CA ASN A 457 -10.09 -24.86 -11.97
C ASN A 457 -9.24 -24.87 -13.23
N GLN A 458 -9.69 -24.25 -14.27
CA GLN A 458 -8.77 -23.82 -15.30
C GLN A 458 -7.81 -22.83 -14.64
N MET A 459 -6.50 -23.11 -14.68
CA MET A 459 -5.51 -22.14 -14.25
C MET A 459 -5.83 -20.81 -14.93
N PRO A 460 -6.31 -19.80 -14.22
CA PRO A 460 -6.85 -18.63 -14.88
C PRO A 460 -5.74 -17.91 -15.61
N ASN A 461 -6.00 -17.60 -16.86
CA ASN A 461 -5.15 -16.73 -17.68
C ASN A 461 -3.74 -17.28 -18.00
N LEU A 462 -3.73 -18.44 -18.58
CA LEU A 462 -2.58 -18.90 -19.36
C LEU A 462 -2.61 -18.38 -20.77
#